data_503e1f85e372481ea0ee0c0c4c6b847c
#
_entry.id   503e1f85e372481ea0ee0c0c4c6b847c
#
_cell.length_a   1.000
_cell.length_b   1.000
_cell.length_c   1.000
_cell.angle_alpha   90.00
_cell.angle_beta   90.00
_cell.angle_gamma   90.00
#
_symmetry.space_group_name_H-M   'P 1'
#
loop_
_entity.id
_entity.type
_entity.pdbx_description
1 polymer ?
#
loop_
_entity_poly.entity_id
_entity_poly.type
_entity_poly.pdbx_seq_one_letter_code
_entity_poly.pdbx_strand_id
1 'polypeptide(L)'
;MSTINYDLNKIKALAFDVDGVLSANVIPMSTEGEPLRTVNIKDGYALHLAARHEIPLAIITGGRTEAVRKRFLALGLLPENIYMGSSVKIHDYRDFRDRYGLRDEEILYVGDDIPDIEVMRTCLLYTSPSPR
;
A
#
# COMPACT_ATOMS: atom_id res chain seq x y z
N MET A 1 -10.77 19.98 11.78
CA MET A 1 -9.37 19.84 11.37
C MET A 1 -8.78 18.62 12.06
N SER A 2 -8.21 17.74 11.29
CA SER A 2 -7.61 16.52 11.86
C SER A 2 -6.28 16.86 12.53
N THR A 3 -6.03 16.18 13.64
CA THR A 3 -4.75 16.30 14.35
C THR A 3 -3.81 15.22 13.84
N ILE A 4 -2.67 15.64 13.34
CA ILE A 4 -1.66 14.71 12.84
C ILE A 4 -0.50 14.72 13.83
N ASN A 5 -0.20 13.56 14.41
CA ASN A 5 0.82 13.42 15.46
C ASN A 5 2.21 13.11 14.90
N TYR A 6 2.42 13.31 13.60
CA TYR A 6 3.70 13.05 12.96
C TYR A 6 4.01 14.13 11.96
N ASP A 7 5.30 14.28 11.67
CA ASP A 7 5.78 15.32 10.77
C ASP A 7 5.73 14.83 9.32
N LEU A 8 4.78 15.37 8.55
CA LEU A 8 4.61 15.02 7.14
C LEU A 8 5.83 15.39 6.29
N ASN A 9 6.65 16.34 6.74
CA ASN A 9 7.85 16.72 5.99
C ASN A 9 8.93 15.65 6.04
N LYS A 10 8.84 14.70 6.97
CA LYS A 10 9.79 13.59 7.06
C LYS A 10 9.43 12.41 6.17
N ILE A 11 8.23 12.38 5.64
CA ILE A 11 7.77 11.25 4.83
C ILE A 11 8.44 11.30 3.47
N LYS A 12 9.15 10.22 3.13
CA LYS A 12 9.85 10.07 1.87
C LYS A 12 9.31 8.95 1.00
N ALA A 13 8.48 8.06 1.58
CA ALA A 13 7.92 6.93 0.87
C ALA A 13 6.56 6.56 1.42
N LEU A 14 5.76 5.87 0.61
CA LEU A 14 4.42 5.43 0.97
C LEU A 14 4.31 3.93 0.71
N ALA A 15 3.64 3.22 1.61
CA ALA A 15 3.34 1.80 1.43
C ALA A 15 1.86 1.56 1.74
N PHE A 16 1.21 0.73 0.93
CA PHE A 16 -0.23 0.51 1.01
C PHE A 16 -0.58 -0.96 1.01
N ASP A 17 -1.62 -1.32 1.78
CA ASP A 17 -2.41 -2.51 1.51
C ASP A 17 -3.40 -2.19 0.38
N VAL A 18 -3.98 -3.20 -0.25
CA VAL A 18 -4.91 -3.01 -1.37
C VAL A 18 -6.36 -3.12 -0.90
N ASP A 19 -6.73 -4.26 -0.32
CA ASP A 19 -8.12 -4.53 0.04
C ASP A 19 -8.54 -3.64 1.22
N GLY A 20 -9.63 -2.89 1.04
CA GLY A 20 -10.12 -1.97 2.04
C GLY A 20 -9.39 -0.64 2.10
N VAL A 21 -8.28 -0.50 1.39
CA VAL A 21 -7.48 0.74 1.32
C VAL A 21 -7.59 1.34 -0.07
N LEU A 22 -7.09 0.62 -1.07
CA LEU A 22 -7.10 1.07 -2.48
C LEU A 22 -8.22 0.42 -3.29
N SER A 23 -8.93 -0.53 -2.72
CA SER A 23 -10.10 -1.16 -3.31
C SER A 23 -11.22 -1.27 -2.29
N ALA A 24 -12.42 -1.68 -2.74
CA ALA A 24 -13.56 -1.83 -1.85
C ALA A 24 -13.36 -2.98 -0.86
N ASN A 25 -13.99 -2.86 0.32
CA ASN A 25 -13.98 -3.93 1.33
C ASN A 25 -14.78 -5.15 0.88
N VAL A 26 -15.81 -4.94 0.04
CA VAL A 26 -16.62 -6.02 -0.55
C VAL A 26 -16.14 -6.20 -1.98
N ILE A 27 -15.65 -7.40 -2.30
CA ILE A 27 -15.07 -7.70 -3.59
C ILE A 27 -15.92 -8.74 -4.30
N PRO A 28 -16.46 -8.43 -5.50
CA PRO A 28 -17.19 -9.43 -6.28
C PRO A 28 -16.25 -10.57 -6.69
N MET A 29 -16.84 -11.74 -6.88
CA MET A 29 -16.10 -12.92 -7.32
C MET A 29 -16.39 -13.19 -8.79
N SER A 30 -15.37 -13.65 -9.52
CA SER A 30 -15.57 -14.13 -10.89
C SER A 30 -16.26 -15.48 -10.89
N THR A 31 -16.70 -15.93 -12.07
CA THR A 31 -17.30 -17.26 -12.22
C THR A 31 -16.34 -18.38 -11.85
N GLU A 32 -15.03 -18.13 -11.91
CA GLU A 32 -13.99 -19.08 -11.51
C GLU A 32 -13.66 -19.01 -10.02
N GLY A 33 -14.37 -18.16 -9.26
CA GLY A 33 -14.16 -18.03 -7.84
C GLY A 33 -13.00 -17.11 -7.44
N GLU A 34 -12.50 -16.32 -8.38
CA GLU A 34 -11.45 -15.36 -8.09
C GLU A 34 -11.99 -13.99 -7.72
N PRO A 35 -11.38 -13.30 -6.75
CA PRO A 35 -11.83 -11.95 -6.41
C PRO A 35 -11.51 -10.96 -7.52
N LEU A 36 -12.50 -10.13 -7.87
CA LEU A 36 -12.38 -9.08 -8.88
C LEU A 36 -12.07 -7.75 -8.19
N ARG A 37 -10.80 -7.49 -7.96
CA ARG A 37 -10.34 -6.29 -7.28
C ARG A 37 -10.33 -5.09 -8.21
N THR A 38 -10.75 -3.95 -7.67
CA THR A 38 -10.74 -2.67 -8.38
C THR A 38 -9.95 -1.64 -7.59
N VAL A 39 -9.45 -0.63 -8.28
CA VAL A 39 -8.74 0.49 -7.65
C VAL A 39 -9.54 1.75 -7.89
N ASN A 40 -9.73 2.57 -6.85
CA ASN A 40 -10.45 3.83 -6.96
C ASN A 40 -9.73 4.74 -7.96
N ILE A 41 -10.50 5.40 -8.85
CA ILE A 41 -9.92 6.23 -9.92
C ILE A 41 -9.13 7.41 -9.34
N LYS A 42 -9.64 8.06 -8.29
CA LYS A 42 -8.95 9.18 -7.64
C LYS A 42 -7.66 8.75 -6.98
N ASP A 43 -7.69 7.62 -6.28
CA ASP A 43 -6.51 7.07 -5.64
C ASP A 43 -5.46 6.67 -6.70
N GLY A 44 -5.90 6.08 -7.81
CA GLY A 44 -5.02 5.75 -8.92
C GLY A 44 -4.33 6.98 -9.48
N TYR A 45 -5.04 8.09 -9.64
CA TYR A 45 -4.46 9.33 -10.12
C TYR A 45 -3.42 9.89 -9.14
N ALA A 46 -3.72 9.85 -7.85
CA ALA A 46 -2.79 10.31 -6.82
C ALA A 46 -1.51 9.47 -6.81
N LEU A 47 -1.63 8.14 -6.92
CA LEU A 47 -0.48 7.25 -7.01
C LEU A 47 0.37 7.52 -8.24
N HIS A 48 -0.28 7.77 -9.37
CA HIS A 48 0.42 8.11 -10.60
C HIS A 48 1.22 9.41 -10.46
N LEU A 49 0.63 10.42 -9.84
CA LEU A 49 1.34 11.68 -9.59
C LEU A 49 2.54 11.47 -8.67
N ALA A 50 2.37 10.69 -7.59
CA ALA A 50 3.47 10.41 -6.68
C ALA A 50 4.61 9.67 -7.38
N ALA A 51 4.28 8.70 -8.24
CA ALA A 51 5.28 7.97 -9.01
C ALA A 51 6.03 8.89 -9.98
N ARG A 52 5.33 9.83 -10.60
CA ARG A 52 5.96 10.80 -11.50
C ARG A 52 6.90 11.76 -10.78
N HIS A 53 6.67 12.00 -9.50
CA HIS A 53 7.55 12.82 -8.66
C HIS A 53 8.65 11.98 -7.98
N GLU A 54 8.82 10.73 -8.41
CA GLU A 54 9.86 9.82 -7.92
C GLU A 54 9.77 9.51 -6.42
N ILE A 55 8.57 9.58 -5.87
CA ILE A 55 8.32 9.16 -4.50
C ILE A 55 8.22 7.62 -4.48
N PRO A 56 9.06 6.90 -3.73
CA PRO A 56 8.95 5.45 -3.66
C PRO A 56 7.58 5.02 -3.12
N LEU A 57 6.92 4.14 -3.85
CA LEU A 57 5.61 3.60 -3.50
C LEU A 57 5.69 2.09 -3.45
N ALA A 58 5.13 1.47 -2.42
CA ALA A 58 5.05 0.03 -2.32
C ALA A 58 3.61 -0.42 -2.11
N ILE A 59 3.26 -1.52 -2.74
CA ILE A 59 2.01 -2.23 -2.51
C ILE A 59 2.35 -3.54 -1.83
N ILE A 60 1.75 -3.80 -0.67
CA ILE A 60 1.98 -5.04 0.08
C ILE A 60 0.62 -5.67 0.34
N THR A 61 0.33 -6.75 -0.38
CA THR A 61 -0.98 -7.38 -0.33
C THR A 61 -0.89 -8.89 -0.26
N GLY A 62 -1.83 -9.51 0.46
CA GLY A 62 -1.98 -10.96 0.46
C GLY A 62 -2.60 -11.51 -0.82
N GLY A 63 -3.20 -10.66 -1.64
CA GLY A 63 -3.83 -11.06 -2.89
C GLY A 63 -2.82 -11.44 -3.97
N ARG A 64 -3.28 -12.23 -4.93
CA ARG A 64 -2.42 -12.75 -6.02
C ARG A 64 -3.00 -12.50 -7.41
N THR A 65 -3.99 -11.63 -7.51
CA THR A 65 -4.67 -11.35 -8.79
C THR A 65 -3.76 -10.55 -9.71
N GLU A 66 -3.41 -11.10 -10.85
CA GLU A 66 -2.48 -10.49 -11.80
C GLU A 66 -3.02 -9.16 -12.35
N ALA A 67 -4.34 -9.02 -12.47
CA ALA A 67 -4.93 -7.76 -12.92
C ALA A 67 -4.59 -6.59 -11.99
N VAL A 68 -4.49 -6.83 -10.69
CA VAL A 68 -4.08 -5.81 -9.71
C VAL A 68 -2.64 -5.37 -9.98
N ARG A 69 -1.75 -6.33 -10.20
CA ARG A 69 -0.35 -6.06 -10.54
C ARG A 69 -0.25 -5.19 -11.78
N LYS A 70 -0.96 -5.57 -12.85
CA LYS A 70 -0.95 -4.83 -14.10
C LYS A 70 -1.43 -3.40 -13.91
N ARG A 71 -2.45 -3.20 -13.09
CA ARG A 71 -2.97 -1.86 -12.82
C ARG A 71 -1.92 -0.98 -12.15
N PHE A 72 -1.23 -1.49 -11.14
CA PHE A 72 -0.22 -0.69 -10.45
C PHE A 72 1.01 -0.41 -11.33
N LEU A 73 1.41 -1.37 -12.16
CA LEU A 73 2.47 -1.12 -13.15
C LEU A 73 2.07 -0.01 -14.10
N ALA A 74 0.82 0.00 -14.57
CA ALA A 74 0.32 1.04 -15.46
C ALA A 74 0.28 2.41 -14.80
N LEU A 75 0.13 2.47 -13.47
CA LEU A 75 0.16 3.72 -12.72
C LEU A 75 1.59 4.23 -12.48
N GLY A 76 2.59 3.44 -12.79
CA GLY A 76 3.98 3.87 -12.69
C GLY A 76 4.76 3.27 -11.53
N LEU A 77 4.17 2.33 -10.78
CA LEU A 77 4.91 1.65 -9.72
C LEU A 77 5.93 0.68 -10.33
N LEU A 78 7.07 0.56 -9.67
CA LEU A 78 8.11 -0.37 -10.11
C LEU A 78 7.73 -1.81 -9.73
N PRO A 79 8.03 -2.80 -10.60
CA PRO A 79 7.69 -4.20 -10.32
C PRO A 79 8.21 -4.70 -8.98
N GLU A 80 9.43 -4.32 -8.61
CA GLU A 80 10.06 -4.75 -7.36
C GLU A 80 9.39 -4.17 -6.10
N ASN A 81 8.52 -3.18 -6.25
CA ASN A 81 7.78 -2.57 -5.15
C ASN A 81 6.35 -3.07 -5.04
N ILE A 82 5.97 -4.06 -5.83
CA ILE A 82 4.65 -4.66 -5.78
C ILE A 82 4.78 -6.05 -5.18
N TYR A 83 4.46 -6.16 -3.89
CA TYR A 83 4.57 -7.40 -3.12
C TYR A 83 3.20 -8.07 -3.06
N MET A 84 3.02 -9.12 -3.85
CA MET A 84 1.78 -9.88 -3.90
C MET A 84 1.95 -11.24 -3.22
N GLY A 85 0.84 -11.78 -2.72
CA GLY A 85 0.88 -13.03 -1.99
C GLY A 85 1.66 -12.92 -0.68
N SER A 86 1.71 -11.72 -0.12
CA SER A 86 2.47 -11.44 1.10
C SER A 86 1.74 -12.00 2.32
N SER A 87 2.20 -13.13 2.83
CA SER A 87 1.62 -13.76 4.02
C SER A 87 2.16 -13.14 5.31
N VAL A 88 3.38 -12.63 5.29
CA VAL A 88 4.00 -11.94 6.42
C VAL A 88 4.46 -10.56 5.94
N LYS A 89 3.57 -9.60 6.04
CA LYS A 89 3.79 -8.27 5.44
C LYS A 89 4.99 -7.52 6.00
N ILE A 90 5.36 -7.77 7.26
CA ILE A 90 6.51 -7.09 7.85
C ILE A 90 7.81 -7.40 7.12
N HIS A 91 7.95 -8.60 6.56
CA HIS A 91 9.15 -8.97 5.81
C HIS A 91 9.27 -8.14 4.53
N ASP A 92 8.16 -7.99 3.80
CA ASP A 92 8.14 -7.21 2.57
C ASP A 92 8.30 -5.72 2.84
N TYR A 93 7.70 -5.23 3.94
CA TYR A 93 7.90 -3.85 4.37
C TYR A 93 9.37 -3.56 4.64
N ARG A 94 10.05 -4.45 5.38
CA ARG A 94 11.46 -4.28 5.68
C ARG A 94 12.34 -4.32 4.43
N ASP A 95 12.00 -5.19 3.47
CA ASP A 95 12.69 -5.25 2.20
C ASP A 95 12.59 -3.92 1.45
N PHE A 96 11.39 -3.37 1.37
CA PHE A 96 11.16 -2.07 0.74
C PHE A 96 11.95 -0.96 1.44
N ARG A 97 11.83 -0.88 2.77
CA ARG A 97 12.53 0.11 3.58
C ARG A 97 14.04 0.05 3.35
N ASP A 98 14.60 -1.16 3.42
CA ASP A 98 16.05 -1.34 3.38
C ASP A 98 16.61 -1.10 1.98
N ARG A 99 15.85 -1.46 0.93
CA ARG A 99 16.28 -1.19 -0.45
C ARG A 99 16.43 0.30 -0.75
N TYR A 100 15.60 1.13 -0.12
CA TYR A 100 15.68 2.58 -0.30
C TYR A 100 16.48 3.28 0.79
N GLY A 101 17.04 2.52 1.74
CA GLY A 101 17.83 3.11 2.82
C GLY A 101 17.02 4.05 3.70
N LEU A 102 15.74 3.76 3.90
CA LEU A 102 14.84 4.60 4.68
C LEU A 102 14.75 4.16 6.13
N ARG A 103 14.34 5.09 7.00
CA ARG A 103 14.02 4.81 8.39
C ARG A 103 12.50 4.63 8.52
N ASP A 104 12.07 3.95 9.58
CA ASP A 104 10.65 3.69 9.80
C ASP A 104 9.83 4.99 9.90
N GLU A 105 10.41 6.06 10.42
CA GLU A 105 9.75 7.35 10.57
C GLU A 105 9.62 8.12 9.24
N GLU A 106 10.23 7.62 8.17
CA GLU A 106 10.19 8.25 6.84
C GLU A 106 9.17 7.59 5.92
N ILE A 107 8.51 6.54 6.37
CA ILE A 107 7.55 5.79 5.57
C ILE A 107 6.16 5.90 6.20
N LEU A 108 5.18 6.34 5.41
CA LEU A 108 3.78 6.31 5.83
C LEU A 108 3.15 5.02 5.29
N TYR A 109 2.61 4.22 6.19
CA TYR A 109 1.92 2.98 5.84
C TYR A 109 0.41 3.15 5.99
N VAL A 110 -0.34 2.67 5.01
CA VAL A 110 -1.80 2.70 5.03
C VAL A 110 -2.33 1.27 4.98
N GLY A 111 -2.95 0.83 6.05
CA GLY A 111 -3.51 -0.51 6.17
C GLY A 111 -4.67 -0.51 7.16
N ASP A 112 -5.51 -1.56 7.12
CA ASP A 112 -6.70 -1.61 7.96
C ASP A 112 -7.03 -3.01 8.49
N ASP A 113 -6.17 -4.00 8.31
CA ASP A 113 -6.47 -5.38 8.68
C ASP A 113 -5.42 -5.94 9.64
N ILE A 114 -5.75 -7.09 10.22
CA ILE A 114 -4.88 -7.78 11.17
C ILE A 114 -3.45 -8.01 10.61
N PRO A 115 -3.28 -8.47 9.36
CA PRO A 115 -1.95 -8.65 8.79
C PRO A 115 -1.10 -7.37 8.74
N ASP A 116 -1.73 -6.19 8.82
CA ASP A 116 -1.04 -4.92 8.76
C ASP A 116 -0.54 -4.43 10.14
N ILE A 117 -1.01 -5.03 11.23
CA ILE A 117 -0.74 -4.53 12.59
C ILE A 117 0.75 -4.47 12.88
N GLU A 118 1.49 -5.53 12.54
CA GLU A 118 2.92 -5.59 12.83
C GLU A 118 3.69 -4.52 12.05
N VAL A 119 3.31 -4.30 10.79
CA VAL A 119 3.90 -3.23 9.97
C VAL A 119 3.57 -1.87 10.57
N MET A 120 2.32 -1.65 10.96
CA MET A 120 1.88 -0.38 11.52
C MET A 120 2.61 -0.05 12.82
N ARG A 121 2.90 -1.04 13.66
CA ARG A 121 3.67 -0.85 14.89
C ARG A 121 5.13 -0.52 14.60
N THR A 122 5.71 -1.13 13.59
CA THR A 122 7.11 -0.93 13.22
C THR A 122 7.31 0.39 12.52
N CYS A 123 6.40 0.73 11.62
CA CYS A 123 6.51 1.91 10.77
C CYS A 123 6.45 3.24 11.52
N LEU A 124 5.82 3.30 12.68
CA LEU A 124 5.60 4.50 13.50
C LEU A 124 4.67 5.54 12.85
N LEU A 125 4.65 5.64 11.51
CA LEU A 125 3.77 6.52 10.76
C LEU A 125 2.79 5.66 9.99
N TYR A 126 1.56 5.56 10.48
CA TYR A 126 0.55 4.75 9.81
C TYR A 126 -0.82 5.40 9.91
N THR A 127 -1.71 5.01 9.01
CA THR A 127 -3.10 5.43 9.03
C THR A 127 -3.99 4.34 8.47
N SER A 128 -5.27 4.41 8.81
CA SER A 128 -6.29 3.53 8.27
C SER A 128 -7.31 4.38 7.52
N PRO A 129 -7.77 3.96 6.34
CA PRO A 129 -8.72 4.74 5.55
C PRO A 129 -10.13 4.74 6.13
N SER A 130 -10.45 3.77 7.00
CA SER A 130 -11.78 3.62 7.57
C SER A 130 -11.78 3.93 9.04
N PRO A 131 -12.64 4.85 9.51
CA PRO A 131 -12.88 4.97 10.95
C PRO A 131 -13.58 3.71 11.44
N ARG A 132 -13.13 3.19 12.52
CA ARG A 132 -13.67 1.96 13.10
C ARG A 132 -14.13 2.19 14.52
#